data_dbb45559004a45c5997e2b40f883065b
#
_entry.id   dbb45559004a45c5997e2b40f883065b
#
_cell.length_a   1.000
_cell.length_b   1.000
_cell.length_c   1.000
_cell.angle_alpha   90.00
_cell.angle_beta   90.00
_cell.angle_gamma   90.00
#
_symmetry.space_group_name_H-M   'P 1'
#
loop_
_entity.id
_entity.type
_entity.pdbx_description
1 polymer ?
#
loop_
_entity_poly.entity_id
_entity_poly.type
_entity_poly.pdbx_seq_one_letter_code
_entity_poly.pdbx_strand_id
1 'polypeptide(L)'
;RTNELMLYKNMEYGEILKDITFLIDNYESEFYNKEDLRGLLFDCINELLELSVSHGFEGNLWHTYLTFLLASDENAYSTSCEIVGEIEGSLNEIALHDFAIFKEMFDYDFEELEKSLDADCLKIIMDYKSGNSGGKVFNRRVRDRICDLSRALAATQNVDHFKRTLTQFYKEFGVGKLGLHKAFRVEHPDNSDVEIIPITNIAHVHLDDLVGYEDAKKKLVDNTKAFVEGKKANNCLMFGD
;
A
#
# COMPACT_ATOMS: atom_id res chain seq x y z
N ARG A 1 19.91 -7.57 2.25
CA ARG A 1 19.82 -6.12 1.93
C ARG A 1 18.64 -5.41 2.59
N THR A 2 17.49 -6.07 2.82
CA THR A 2 16.36 -5.43 3.54
C THR A 2 16.70 -4.97 4.96
N ASN A 3 17.69 -5.56 5.60
CA ASN A 3 18.22 -5.08 6.89
C ASN A 3 18.91 -3.71 6.80
N GLU A 4 19.26 -3.26 5.60
CA GLU A 4 19.89 -1.97 5.31
C GLU A 4 18.88 -0.84 5.08
N LEU A 5 17.58 -1.15 5.01
CA LEU A 5 16.52 -0.14 4.91
C LEU A 5 16.56 0.81 6.12
N MET A 6 16.43 2.10 5.86
CA MET A 6 16.53 3.16 6.85
C MET A 6 15.18 3.81 7.12
N LEU A 7 14.44 4.20 6.08
CA LEU A 7 13.12 4.82 6.17
C LEU A 7 12.01 3.75 6.23
N TYR A 8 12.09 2.74 5.37
CA TYR A 8 11.10 1.67 5.24
C TYR A 8 11.47 0.43 6.05
N LYS A 9 11.96 0.62 7.28
CA LYS A 9 12.52 -0.45 8.12
C LYS A 9 11.48 -1.24 8.90
N ASN A 10 10.44 -0.57 9.39
CA ASN A 10 9.45 -1.13 10.31
C ASN A 10 8.04 -1.08 9.73
N MET A 11 7.89 -1.47 8.47
CA MET A 11 6.61 -1.46 7.77
C MET A 11 5.64 -2.47 8.37
N GLU A 12 4.37 -2.08 8.48
CA GLU A 12 3.27 -3.02 8.70
C GLU A 12 3.26 -4.05 7.55
N TYR A 13 3.11 -5.33 7.83
CA TYR A 13 3.23 -6.44 6.87
C TYR A 13 4.66 -6.68 6.30
N GLY A 14 5.70 -6.10 6.90
CA GLY A 14 7.09 -6.23 6.42
C GLY A 14 7.73 -7.61 6.64
N GLU A 15 7.10 -8.54 7.38
CA GLU A 15 7.67 -9.85 7.66
C GLU A 15 7.84 -10.69 6.39
N ILE A 16 6.85 -10.71 5.49
CA ILE A 16 6.97 -11.41 4.19
C ILE A 16 8.20 -10.93 3.40
N LEU A 17 8.49 -9.61 3.43
CA LEU A 17 9.67 -9.06 2.76
C LEU A 17 10.97 -9.60 3.37
N LYS A 18 11.04 -9.72 4.69
CA LYS A 18 12.21 -10.27 5.40
C LYS A 18 12.41 -11.74 5.07
N ASP A 19 11.34 -12.51 5.10
CA ASP A 19 11.38 -13.95 4.85
C ASP A 19 11.73 -14.27 3.40
N ILE A 20 11.15 -13.57 2.44
CA ILE A 20 11.52 -13.72 1.02
C ILE A 20 12.96 -13.28 0.78
N THR A 21 13.43 -12.19 1.41
CA THR A 21 14.83 -11.78 1.31
C THR A 21 15.77 -12.82 1.92
N PHE A 22 15.40 -13.39 3.06
CA PHE A 22 16.15 -14.49 3.66
C PHE A 22 16.22 -15.70 2.74
N LEU A 23 15.11 -16.06 2.07
CA LEU A 23 15.10 -17.13 1.07
C LEU A 23 16.02 -16.83 -0.10
N ILE A 24 15.96 -15.61 -0.66
CA ILE A 24 16.83 -15.17 -1.76
C ILE A 24 18.31 -15.26 -1.38
N ASP A 25 18.65 -14.91 -0.15
CA ASP A 25 20.05 -14.95 0.32
C ASP A 25 20.54 -16.37 0.65
N ASN A 26 19.63 -17.35 0.87
CA ASN A 26 20.01 -18.64 1.44
C ASN A 26 19.52 -19.88 0.66
N TYR A 27 18.78 -19.77 -0.43
CA TYR A 27 18.21 -20.94 -1.13
C TYR A 27 19.26 -21.91 -1.70
N GLU A 28 20.51 -21.46 -1.90
CA GLU A 28 21.65 -22.31 -2.30
C GLU A 28 22.57 -22.69 -1.13
N SER A 29 22.26 -22.21 0.08
CA SER A 29 23.14 -22.41 1.25
C SER A 29 23.07 -23.86 1.75
N GLU A 30 24.22 -24.49 1.94
CA GLU A 30 24.33 -25.81 2.55
C GLU A 30 24.03 -25.82 4.08
N PHE A 31 23.92 -24.64 4.70
CA PHE A 31 23.65 -24.53 6.13
C PHE A 31 22.17 -24.71 6.48
N TYR A 32 21.28 -24.58 5.52
CA TYR A 32 19.83 -24.70 5.73
C TYR A 32 19.26 -25.92 5.04
N ASN A 33 18.28 -26.55 5.70
CA ASN A 33 17.57 -27.66 5.08
C ASN A 33 16.65 -27.11 3.97
N LYS A 34 16.71 -27.74 2.78
CA LYS A 34 15.87 -27.32 1.64
C LYS A 34 14.37 -27.49 1.91
N GLU A 35 13.97 -28.48 2.70
CA GLU A 35 12.56 -28.65 3.08
C GLU A 35 12.06 -27.51 3.97
N ASP A 36 12.90 -27.02 4.89
CA ASP A 36 12.57 -25.87 5.74
C ASP A 36 12.47 -24.58 4.92
N LEU A 37 13.42 -24.34 4.00
CA LEU A 37 13.37 -23.18 3.09
C LEU A 37 12.16 -23.24 2.17
N ARG A 38 11.82 -24.43 1.67
CA ARG A 38 10.62 -24.66 0.87
C ARG A 38 9.36 -24.39 1.69
N GLY A 39 9.30 -24.86 2.94
CA GLY A 39 8.20 -24.59 3.87
C GLY A 39 7.99 -23.08 4.05
N LEU A 40 9.07 -22.36 4.35
CA LEU A 40 9.03 -20.89 4.50
C LEU A 40 8.54 -20.19 3.22
N LEU A 41 8.94 -20.66 2.03
CA LEU A 41 8.42 -20.10 0.78
C LEU A 41 6.90 -20.28 0.64
N PHE A 42 6.37 -21.45 1.00
CA PHE A 42 4.93 -21.70 0.95
C PHE A 42 4.17 -20.86 1.99
N ASP A 43 4.77 -20.60 3.17
CA ASP A 43 4.21 -19.71 4.18
C ASP A 43 4.14 -18.27 3.63
N CYS A 44 5.21 -17.76 3.01
CA CYS A 44 5.22 -16.47 2.34
C CYS A 44 4.16 -16.37 1.23
N ILE A 45 4.01 -17.42 0.41
CA ILE A 45 2.98 -17.47 -0.65
C ILE A 45 1.58 -17.41 -0.04
N ASN A 46 1.34 -18.15 1.04
CA ASN A 46 0.05 -18.13 1.73
C ASN A 46 -0.28 -16.73 2.25
N GLU A 47 0.67 -16.06 2.90
CA GLU A 47 0.49 -14.69 3.41
C GLU A 47 0.23 -13.68 2.28
N LEU A 48 0.96 -13.79 1.15
CA LEU A 48 0.72 -12.98 -0.04
C LEU A 48 -0.69 -13.18 -0.61
N LEU A 49 -1.18 -14.43 -0.64
CA LEU A 49 -2.53 -14.75 -1.10
C LEU A 49 -3.59 -14.20 -0.16
N GLU A 50 -3.44 -14.37 1.16
CA GLU A 50 -4.38 -13.83 2.14
C GLU A 50 -4.45 -12.30 2.08
N LEU A 51 -3.30 -11.62 1.98
CA LEU A 51 -3.23 -10.19 1.79
C LEU A 51 -3.93 -9.76 0.49
N SER A 52 -3.67 -10.48 -0.61
CA SER A 52 -4.25 -10.18 -1.91
C SER A 52 -5.77 -10.37 -1.94
N VAL A 53 -6.27 -11.44 -1.34
CA VAL A 53 -7.72 -11.69 -1.22
C VAL A 53 -8.40 -10.63 -0.35
N SER A 54 -7.77 -10.20 0.74
CA SER A 54 -8.32 -9.18 1.64
C SER A 54 -8.40 -7.80 1.01
N HIS A 55 -7.50 -7.46 0.08
CA HIS A 55 -7.44 -6.18 -0.61
C HIS A 55 -7.93 -6.23 -2.06
N GLY A 56 -8.21 -7.42 -2.60
CA GLY A 56 -8.60 -7.62 -3.98
C GLY A 56 -7.49 -7.43 -4.99
N PHE A 57 -6.22 -7.66 -4.61
CA PHE A 57 -5.08 -7.49 -5.50
C PHE A 57 -5.03 -8.57 -6.58
N GLU A 58 -4.53 -8.19 -7.76
CA GLU A 58 -4.39 -9.03 -8.94
C GLU A 58 -3.07 -8.73 -9.67
N GLY A 59 -2.70 -9.62 -10.58
CA GLY A 59 -1.49 -9.52 -11.38
C GLY A 59 -0.28 -10.10 -10.65
N ASN A 60 0.87 -9.44 -10.73
CA ASN A 60 2.07 -9.87 -10.01
C ASN A 60 1.93 -9.52 -8.52
N LEU A 61 1.62 -10.52 -7.69
CA LEU A 61 1.37 -10.30 -6.26
C LEU A 61 2.62 -9.83 -5.50
N TRP A 62 3.81 -10.25 -5.92
CA TRP A 62 5.05 -9.76 -5.34
C TRP A 62 5.22 -8.25 -5.56
N HIS A 63 5.08 -7.78 -6.80
CA HIS A 63 5.13 -6.36 -7.12
C HIS A 63 4.03 -5.57 -6.41
N THR A 64 2.82 -6.11 -6.36
CA THR A 64 1.67 -5.46 -5.72
C THR A 64 1.88 -5.36 -4.21
N TYR A 65 2.44 -6.40 -3.59
CA TYR A 65 2.81 -6.41 -2.18
C TYR A 65 3.88 -5.35 -1.86
N LEU A 66 4.99 -5.31 -2.62
CA LEU A 66 6.02 -4.28 -2.44
C LEU A 66 5.45 -2.87 -2.59
N THR A 67 4.56 -2.67 -3.56
CA THR A 67 3.87 -1.40 -3.78
C THR A 67 2.97 -1.05 -2.60
N PHE A 68 2.25 -2.02 -2.06
CA PHE A 68 1.39 -1.83 -0.90
C PHE A 68 2.18 -1.41 0.33
N LEU A 69 3.34 -2.03 0.59
CA LEU A 69 4.24 -1.60 1.65
C LEU A 69 4.66 -0.13 1.49
N LEU A 70 5.14 0.24 0.29
CA LEU A 70 5.58 1.61 0.00
C LEU A 70 4.46 2.64 0.13
N ALA A 71 3.26 2.32 -0.34
CA ALA A 71 2.12 3.23 -0.29
C ALA A 71 1.50 3.36 1.10
N SER A 72 1.67 2.36 1.96
CA SER A 72 1.06 2.31 3.29
C SER A 72 1.97 2.85 4.40
N ASP A 73 3.29 2.90 4.18
CA ASP A 73 4.25 3.28 5.21
C ASP A 73 4.38 4.79 5.35
N GLU A 74 3.88 5.31 6.48
CA GLU A 74 3.96 6.72 6.85
C GLU A 74 5.31 7.00 7.53
N ASN A 75 6.30 7.41 6.74
CA ASN A 75 7.62 7.78 7.24
C ASN A 75 7.96 9.25 6.92
N ALA A 76 9.13 9.72 7.37
CA ALA A 76 9.55 11.12 7.19
C ALA A 76 9.61 11.54 5.71
N TYR A 77 9.97 10.62 4.80
CA TYR A 77 10.03 10.92 3.36
C TYR A 77 8.63 10.93 2.75
N SER A 78 7.85 9.87 2.93
CA SER A 78 6.54 9.70 2.32
C SER A 78 5.57 10.82 2.73
N THR A 79 5.54 11.17 4.02
CA THR A 79 4.69 12.27 4.54
C THR A 79 5.16 13.64 4.05
N SER A 80 6.46 13.88 3.91
CA SER A 80 6.96 15.12 3.32
C SER A 80 6.55 15.24 1.85
N CYS A 81 6.68 14.17 1.08
CA CYS A 81 6.28 14.14 -0.34
C CYS A 81 4.77 14.33 -0.54
N GLU A 82 3.93 13.83 0.36
CA GLU A 82 2.49 14.09 0.35
C GLU A 82 2.20 15.59 0.43
N ILE A 83 2.91 16.32 1.29
CA ILE A 83 2.67 17.76 1.51
C ILE A 83 3.23 18.61 0.39
N VAL A 84 4.51 18.42 0.04
CA VAL A 84 5.24 19.33 -0.87
C VAL A 84 5.58 18.74 -2.24
N GLY A 85 5.46 17.43 -2.40
CA GLY A 85 5.90 16.71 -3.59
C GLY A 85 7.38 16.33 -3.49
N GLU A 86 8.12 16.50 -4.57
CA GLU A 86 9.56 16.16 -4.60
C GLU A 86 10.36 17.00 -3.59
N ILE A 87 11.22 16.33 -2.83
CA ILE A 87 12.09 16.95 -1.82
C ILE A 87 13.55 16.73 -2.19
N GLU A 88 14.41 17.60 -1.67
CA GLU A 88 15.86 17.57 -1.86
C GLU A 88 16.60 17.34 -0.54
N GLY A 89 17.93 17.17 -0.61
CA GLY A 89 18.80 17.05 0.54
C GLY A 89 18.92 15.61 1.08
N SER A 90 19.46 15.48 2.28
CA SER A 90 19.86 14.18 2.85
C SER A 90 18.71 13.17 2.98
N LEU A 91 17.49 13.65 3.25
CA LEU A 91 16.32 12.77 3.33
C LEU A 91 16.00 12.14 1.96
N ASN A 92 16.19 12.90 0.87
CA ASN A 92 16.05 12.38 -0.48
C ASN A 92 17.15 11.35 -0.82
N GLU A 93 18.39 11.56 -0.37
CA GLU A 93 19.49 10.62 -0.59
C GLU A 93 19.26 9.30 0.16
N ILE A 94 18.77 9.38 1.40
CA ILE A 94 18.39 8.19 2.20
C ILE A 94 17.23 7.44 1.50
N ALA A 95 16.24 8.15 0.98
CA ALA A 95 15.15 7.54 0.24
C ALA A 95 15.63 6.85 -1.05
N LEU A 96 16.54 7.46 -1.79
CA LEU A 96 17.16 6.84 -2.97
C LEU A 96 17.88 5.53 -2.64
N HIS A 97 18.57 5.47 -1.48
CA HIS A 97 19.17 4.23 -1.00
C HIS A 97 18.12 3.13 -0.79
N ASP A 98 17.04 3.43 -0.08
CA ASP A 98 15.97 2.45 0.16
C ASP A 98 15.26 2.05 -1.14
N PHE A 99 15.01 3.00 -2.04
CA PHE A 99 14.39 2.72 -3.35
C PHE A 99 15.29 1.90 -4.26
N ALA A 100 16.61 1.99 -4.14
CA ALA A 100 17.51 1.09 -4.85
C ALA A 100 17.30 -0.38 -4.40
N ILE A 101 17.11 -0.60 -3.10
CA ILE A 101 16.81 -1.93 -2.56
C ILE A 101 15.44 -2.41 -3.06
N PHE A 102 14.41 -1.57 -2.99
CA PHE A 102 13.09 -1.93 -3.53
C PHE A 102 13.12 -2.21 -5.02
N LYS A 103 13.87 -1.42 -5.80
CA LYS A 103 14.00 -1.63 -7.25
C LYS A 103 14.66 -2.97 -7.56
N GLU A 104 15.70 -3.36 -6.82
CA GLU A 104 16.31 -4.69 -6.92
C GLU A 104 15.28 -5.80 -6.61
N MET A 105 14.42 -5.61 -5.60
CA MET A 105 13.36 -6.57 -5.27
C MET A 105 12.28 -6.64 -6.37
N PHE A 106 11.94 -5.51 -7.00
CA PHE A 106 11.01 -5.48 -8.14
C PHE A 106 11.59 -6.20 -9.37
N ASP A 107 12.89 -6.08 -9.60
CA ASP A 107 13.57 -6.66 -10.77
C ASP A 107 14.06 -8.10 -10.52
N TYR A 108 13.88 -8.64 -9.30
CA TYR A 108 14.38 -9.94 -8.95
C TYR A 108 13.69 -11.05 -9.75
N ASP A 109 14.50 -11.89 -10.39
CA ASP A 109 14.03 -13.09 -11.10
C ASP A 109 14.02 -14.29 -10.16
N PHE A 110 12.84 -14.80 -9.89
CA PHE A 110 12.64 -15.94 -9.00
C PHE A 110 12.92 -17.31 -9.66
N GLU A 111 13.31 -17.36 -10.93
CA GLU A 111 13.45 -18.63 -11.69
C GLU A 111 14.41 -19.62 -11.03
N GLU A 112 15.57 -19.15 -10.58
CA GLU A 112 16.58 -20.01 -9.94
C GLU A 112 16.13 -20.47 -8.54
N LEU A 113 15.49 -19.61 -7.76
CA LEU A 113 14.91 -19.96 -6.47
C LEU A 113 13.81 -21.02 -6.64
N GLU A 114 12.91 -20.82 -7.62
CA GLU A 114 11.83 -21.76 -7.97
C GLU A 114 12.39 -23.14 -8.30
N LYS A 115 13.40 -23.20 -9.14
CA LYS A 115 14.08 -24.45 -9.52
C LYS A 115 14.78 -25.12 -8.34
N SER A 116 15.51 -24.34 -7.54
CA SER A 116 16.26 -24.86 -6.40
C SER A 116 15.37 -25.46 -5.32
N LEU A 117 14.22 -24.85 -5.06
CA LEU A 117 13.26 -25.28 -4.04
C LEU A 117 12.14 -26.18 -4.59
N ASP A 118 12.16 -26.52 -5.88
CA ASP A 118 11.12 -27.32 -6.55
C ASP A 118 9.71 -26.77 -6.28
N ALA A 119 9.48 -25.50 -6.62
CA ALA A 119 8.30 -24.73 -6.23
C ALA A 119 7.62 -24.04 -7.44
N ASP A 120 6.97 -24.84 -8.33
CA ASP A 120 6.34 -24.35 -9.57
C ASP A 120 5.17 -23.37 -9.36
N CYS A 121 4.78 -23.13 -8.11
CA CYS A 121 3.63 -22.27 -7.78
C CYS A 121 3.92 -20.76 -7.90
N LEU A 122 5.19 -20.33 -7.98
CA LEU A 122 5.54 -18.90 -8.10
C LEU A 122 4.94 -18.27 -9.36
N LYS A 123 4.84 -19.00 -10.47
CA LYS A 123 4.20 -18.52 -11.71
C LYS A 123 2.75 -18.12 -11.50
N ILE A 124 2.05 -18.78 -10.58
CA ILE A 124 0.63 -18.48 -10.28
C ILE A 124 0.51 -17.13 -9.58
N ILE A 125 1.41 -16.83 -8.64
CA ILE A 125 1.38 -15.56 -7.92
C ILE A 125 1.92 -14.39 -8.75
N MET A 126 2.72 -14.66 -9.78
CA MET A 126 3.22 -13.63 -10.70
C MET A 126 2.18 -13.20 -11.76
N ASP A 127 1.12 -13.98 -11.99
CA ASP A 127 -0.03 -13.62 -12.87
C ASP A 127 -1.35 -14.03 -12.19
N TYR A 128 -1.52 -13.65 -10.95
CA TYR A 128 -2.67 -14.01 -10.13
C TYR A 128 -3.95 -13.32 -10.65
N LYS A 129 -5.01 -14.10 -10.77
CA LYS A 129 -6.35 -13.62 -11.16
C LYS A 129 -7.33 -14.00 -10.08
N SER A 130 -7.94 -12.99 -9.47
CA SER A 130 -9.04 -13.24 -8.55
C SER A 130 -10.22 -13.75 -9.38
N GLY A 131 -10.59 -15.01 -9.19
CA GLY A 131 -11.84 -15.52 -9.75
C GLY A 131 -13.04 -14.72 -9.23
N ASN A 132 -14.28 -15.12 -9.59
CA ASN A 132 -15.51 -14.53 -9.05
C ASN A 132 -15.65 -14.82 -7.53
N SER A 133 -14.65 -14.42 -6.74
CA SER A 133 -14.64 -14.53 -5.27
C SER A 133 -15.57 -13.46 -4.69
N GLY A 134 -16.87 -13.67 -4.82
CA GLY A 134 -17.92 -12.81 -4.28
C GLY A 134 -18.04 -12.85 -2.75
N GLY A 135 -16.95 -12.81 -2.00
CA GLY A 135 -17.00 -13.03 -0.57
C GLY A 135 -16.40 -11.96 0.33
N LYS A 136 -15.37 -11.25 -0.11
CA LYS A 136 -14.75 -10.22 0.74
C LYS A 136 -15.01 -8.82 0.17
N VAL A 137 -15.47 -7.93 1.05
CA VAL A 137 -15.66 -6.51 0.73
C VAL A 137 -14.31 -5.81 0.89
N PHE A 138 -13.73 -5.34 -0.20
CA PHE A 138 -12.51 -4.55 -0.19
C PHE A 138 -12.74 -3.19 -0.87
N ASN A 139 -11.88 -2.23 -0.57
CA ASN A 139 -11.95 -0.92 -1.19
C ASN A 139 -11.39 -0.96 -2.62
N ARG A 140 -12.28 -1.01 -3.62
CA ARG A 140 -11.90 -1.08 -5.05
C ARG A 140 -10.98 0.06 -5.48
N ARG A 141 -11.18 1.26 -4.95
CA ARG A 141 -10.34 2.41 -5.27
C ARG A 141 -8.90 2.23 -4.77
N VAL A 142 -8.72 1.71 -3.55
CA VAL A 142 -7.39 1.41 -3.01
C VAL A 142 -6.73 0.32 -3.85
N ARG A 143 -7.45 -0.77 -4.12
CA ARG A 143 -6.99 -1.84 -5.00
C ARG A 143 -6.50 -1.30 -6.34
N ASP A 144 -7.34 -0.54 -7.04
CA ASP A 144 -7.03 -0.03 -8.39
C ASP A 144 -5.79 0.85 -8.37
N ARG A 145 -5.66 1.75 -7.38
CA ARG A 145 -4.50 2.61 -7.21
C ARG A 145 -3.21 1.82 -6.95
N ILE A 146 -3.27 0.82 -6.06
CA ILE A 146 -2.09 -0.01 -5.75
C ILE A 146 -1.70 -0.85 -6.97
N CYS A 147 -2.65 -1.46 -7.67
CA CYS A 147 -2.37 -2.24 -8.88
C CYS A 147 -1.82 -1.37 -10.02
N ASP A 148 -2.35 -0.14 -10.20
CA ASP A 148 -1.85 0.80 -11.21
C ASP A 148 -0.43 1.26 -10.88
N LEU A 149 -0.18 1.65 -9.62
CA LEU A 149 1.16 2.02 -9.16
C LEU A 149 2.15 0.87 -9.30
N SER A 150 1.75 -0.35 -8.96
CA SER A 150 2.58 -1.55 -9.09
C SER A 150 3.07 -1.75 -10.52
N ARG A 151 2.16 -1.62 -11.50
CA ARG A 151 2.53 -1.69 -12.92
C ARG A 151 3.46 -0.54 -13.34
N ALA A 152 3.21 0.67 -12.84
CA ALA A 152 4.05 1.82 -13.14
C ALA A 152 5.45 1.67 -12.54
N LEU A 153 5.58 1.20 -11.29
CA LEU A 153 6.88 0.97 -10.65
C LEU A 153 7.67 -0.16 -11.32
N ALA A 154 7.01 -1.25 -11.69
CA ALA A 154 7.63 -2.36 -12.42
C ALA A 154 8.17 -1.94 -13.80
N ALA A 155 7.53 -0.97 -14.46
CA ALA A 155 7.96 -0.43 -15.74
C ALA A 155 9.12 0.58 -15.66
N THR A 156 9.56 0.98 -14.47
CA THR A 156 10.64 1.94 -14.30
C THR A 156 12.00 1.35 -14.67
N GLN A 157 12.85 2.14 -15.32
CA GLN A 157 14.14 1.67 -15.83
C GLN A 157 15.29 1.85 -14.82
N ASN A 158 15.13 2.73 -13.85
CA ASN A 158 16.16 3.05 -12.85
C ASN A 158 15.53 3.63 -11.58
N VAL A 159 16.36 3.76 -10.55
CA VAL A 159 15.96 4.23 -9.21
C VAL A 159 15.37 5.65 -9.23
N ASP A 160 15.90 6.55 -10.05
CA ASP A 160 15.37 7.92 -10.15
C ASP A 160 13.96 7.95 -10.75
N HIS A 161 13.70 7.10 -11.75
CA HIS A 161 12.36 6.96 -12.32
C HIS A 161 11.41 6.33 -11.31
N PHE A 162 11.86 5.30 -10.59
CA PHE A 162 11.12 4.64 -9.51
C PHE A 162 10.73 5.67 -8.42
N LYS A 163 11.70 6.44 -7.93
CA LYS A 163 11.48 7.52 -6.95
C LYS A 163 10.42 8.52 -7.44
N ARG A 164 10.58 9.05 -8.65
CA ARG A 164 9.65 10.06 -9.21
C ARG A 164 8.22 9.51 -9.31
N THR A 165 8.07 8.28 -9.78
CA THR A 165 6.76 7.62 -9.88
C THR A 165 6.09 7.52 -8.51
N LEU A 166 6.83 7.08 -7.50
CA LEU A 166 6.32 6.93 -6.13
C LEU A 166 6.04 8.29 -5.48
N THR A 167 6.94 9.27 -5.62
CA THR A 167 6.75 10.63 -5.10
C THR A 167 5.52 11.30 -5.70
N GLN A 168 5.29 11.14 -7.01
CA GLN A 168 4.08 11.64 -7.66
C GLN A 168 2.82 10.98 -7.07
N PHE A 169 2.86 9.70 -6.81
CA PHE A 169 1.75 8.99 -6.16
C PHE A 169 1.46 9.57 -4.76
N TYR A 170 2.47 9.77 -3.93
CA TYR A 170 2.29 10.37 -2.60
C TYR A 170 1.68 11.77 -2.68
N LYS A 171 2.14 12.59 -3.63
CA LYS A 171 1.61 13.94 -3.82
C LYS A 171 0.16 13.95 -4.27
N GLU A 172 -0.23 13.01 -5.12
CA GLU A 172 -1.57 12.96 -5.72
C GLU A 172 -2.60 12.27 -4.80
N PHE A 173 -2.21 11.20 -4.14
CA PHE A 173 -3.12 10.32 -3.41
C PHE A 173 -2.91 10.29 -1.91
N GLY A 174 -1.79 10.80 -1.42
CA GLY A 174 -1.37 10.69 -0.03
C GLY A 174 -0.71 9.34 0.30
N VAL A 175 -0.37 9.14 1.56
CA VAL A 175 0.29 7.95 2.09
C VAL A 175 -0.50 7.38 3.28
N GLY A 176 -0.34 6.08 3.53
CA GLY A 176 -0.95 5.42 4.67
C GLY A 176 -2.47 5.31 4.62
N LYS A 177 -3.06 5.01 5.75
CA LYS A 177 -4.51 4.80 5.85
C LYS A 177 -5.31 6.05 5.44
N LEU A 178 -4.87 7.24 5.87
CA LEU A 178 -5.58 8.49 5.60
C LEU A 178 -5.48 8.92 4.14
N GLY A 179 -4.36 8.69 3.48
CA GLY A 179 -4.19 8.98 2.06
C GLY A 179 -4.96 8.03 1.15
N LEU A 180 -4.90 6.74 1.44
CA LEU A 180 -5.52 5.71 0.61
C LEU A 180 -7.05 5.65 0.71
N HIS A 181 -7.64 5.98 1.87
CA HIS A 181 -9.08 5.90 2.13
C HIS A 181 -9.75 7.28 2.15
N LYS A 182 -11.07 7.34 1.91
CA LYS A 182 -11.86 8.58 1.85
C LYS A 182 -12.74 8.83 3.06
N ALA A 183 -13.09 7.78 3.79
CA ALA A 183 -14.01 7.87 4.91
C ALA A 183 -13.56 6.94 6.02
N PHE A 184 -13.79 7.38 7.23
CA PHE A 184 -13.34 6.70 8.44
C PHE A 184 -14.47 6.74 9.46
N ARG A 185 -14.47 5.76 10.35
CA ARG A 185 -15.28 5.78 11.57
C ARG A 185 -14.36 5.73 12.78
N VAL A 186 -14.83 6.32 13.87
CA VAL A 186 -14.14 6.26 15.15
C VAL A 186 -14.80 5.16 15.96
N GLU A 187 -14.00 4.22 16.44
CA GLU A 187 -14.45 3.16 17.33
C GLU A 187 -13.72 3.23 18.68
N HIS A 188 -14.38 2.75 19.71
CA HIS A 188 -13.83 2.57 21.06
C HIS A 188 -13.96 1.08 21.41
N PRO A 189 -13.00 0.21 21.02
CA PRO A 189 -13.06 -1.19 21.40
C PRO A 189 -12.85 -1.31 22.93
N ASP A 190 -13.82 -1.83 23.63
CA ASP A 190 -13.78 -2.25 25.05
C ASP A 190 -12.84 -1.49 26.01
N ASN A 191 -13.03 -0.18 26.16
CA ASN A 191 -12.21 0.71 27.01
C ASN A 191 -10.74 0.89 26.59
N SER A 192 -10.37 0.56 25.35
CA SER A 192 -9.08 0.91 24.75
C SER A 192 -9.07 2.34 24.17
N ASP A 193 -7.91 2.73 23.66
CA ASP A 193 -7.76 4.01 22.96
C ASP A 193 -8.68 4.11 21.73
N VAL A 194 -8.96 5.35 21.32
CA VAL A 194 -9.77 5.67 20.15
C VAL A 194 -9.09 5.14 18.89
N GLU A 195 -9.78 4.32 18.11
CA GLU A 195 -9.31 3.81 16.84
C GLU A 195 -10.02 4.48 15.66
N ILE A 196 -9.24 4.89 14.65
CA ILE A 196 -9.75 5.41 13.36
C ILE A 196 -9.69 4.27 12.35
N ILE A 197 -10.87 3.76 11.98
CA ILE A 197 -11.01 2.60 11.09
C ILE A 197 -11.51 3.05 9.72
N PRO A 198 -10.85 2.66 8.61
CA PRO A 198 -11.31 2.99 7.27
C PRO A 198 -12.66 2.33 6.97
N ILE A 199 -13.56 3.09 6.33
CA ILE A 199 -14.81 2.54 5.80
C ILE A 199 -14.53 2.02 4.40
N THR A 200 -14.59 0.71 4.21
CA THR A 200 -14.29 0.03 2.94
C THR A 200 -15.47 0.07 1.96
N ASN A 201 -16.70 0.09 2.48
CA ASN A 201 -17.91 0.15 1.67
C ASN A 201 -18.65 1.46 1.93
N ILE A 202 -18.41 2.46 1.08
CA ILE A 202 -19.06 3.77 1.17
C ILE A 202 -20.29 3.71 0.27
N ALA A 203 -21.48 3.94 0.85
CA ALA A 203 -22.69 4.10 0.06
C ALA A 203 -22.55 5.34 -0.85
N HIS A 204 -22.83 5.17 -2.14
CA HIS A 204 -22.81 6.27 -3.10
C HIS A 204 -24.10 7.08 -2.98
N VAL A 205 -24.24 7.85 -1.90
CA VAL A 205 -25.31 8.83 -1.71
C VAL A 205 -24.73 10.21 -2.04
N HIS A 206 -25.31 10.88 -3.02
CA HIS A 206 -24.95 12.24 -3.40
C HIS A 206 -25.76 13.24 -2.60
N LEU A 207 -25.24 14.47 -2.46
CA LEU A 207 -25.99 15.55 -1.79
C LEU A 207 -27.33 15.86 -2.47
N ASP A 208 -27.40 15.62 -3.78
CA ASP A 208 -28.64 15.80 -4.57
C ASP A 208 -29.68 14.71 -4.28
N ASP A 209 -29.28 13.55 -3.75
CA ASP A 209 -30.21 12.49 -3.34
C ASP A 209 -30.91 12.81 -2.00
N LEU A 210 -30.40 13.78 -1.26
CA LEU A 210 -30.97 14.24 0.00
C LEU A 210 -32.07 15.27 -0.26
N VAL A 211 -33.31 14.89 -0.02
CA VAL A 211 -34.47 15.77 -0.19
C VAL A 211 -34.61 16.72 1.02
N GLY A 212 -34.66 18.00 0.75
CA GLY A 212 -34.75 19.04 1.80
C GLY A 212 -33.36 19.50 2.31
N TYR A 213 -33.39 20.30 3.39
CA TYR A 213 -32.20 20.86 4.05
C TYR A 213 -31.31 21.73 3.14
N GLU A 214 -31.89 22.43 2.15
CA GLU A 214 -31.15 23.18 1.13
C GLU A 214 -30.19 24.22 1.72
N ASP A 215 -30.59 24.95 2.76
CA ASP A 215 -29.76 25.96 3.43
C ASP A 215 -28.60 25.30 4.20
N ALA A 216 -28.83 24.15 4.83
CA ALA A 216 -27.79 23.41 5.55
C ALA A 216 -26.76 22.80 4.57
N LYS A 217 -27.25 22.18 3.48
CA LYS A 217 -26.42 21.66 2.39
C LYS A 217 -25.55 22.77 1.81
N LYS A 218 -26.14 23.92 1.48
CA LYS A 218 -25.39 25.04 0.92
C LYS A 218 -24.30 25.55 1.88
N LYS A 219 -24.62 25.74 3.16
CA LYS A 219 -23.63 26.17 4.16
C LYS A 219 -22.48 25.20 4.30
N LEU A 220 -22.76 23.87 4.30
CA LEU A 220 -21.75 22.85 4.37
C LEU A 220 -20.84 22.87 3.14
N VAL A 221 -21.42 22.93 1.94
CA VAL A 221 -20.69 22.98 0.68
C VAL A 221 -19.82 24.23 0.58
N ASP A 222 -20.38 25.40 0.89
CA ASP A 222 -19.67 26.69 0.82
C ASP A 222 -18.48 26.71 1.81
N ASN A 223 -18.67 26.20 3.04
CA ASN A 223 -17.60 26.11 4.02
C ASN A 223 -16.51 25.10 3.61
N THR A 224 -16.90 23.93 3.09
CA THR A 224 -15.96 22.91 2.60
C THR A 224 -15.18 23.44 1.40
N LYS A 225 -15.83 24.14 0.47
CA LYS A 225 -15.18 24.76 -0.69
C LYS A 225 -14.16 25.83 -0.25
N ALA A 226 -14.53 26.67 0.72
CA ALA A 226 -13.60 27.65 1.28
C ALA A 226 -12.36 26.99 1.89
N PHE A 227 -12.52 25.85 2.61
CA PHE A 227 -11.42 25.09 3.16
C PHE A 227 -10.50 24.54 2.07
N VAL A 228 -11.06 23.87 1.03
CA VAL A 228 -10.28 23.32 -0.10
C VAL A 228 -9.54 24.40 -0.87
N GLU A 229 -10.11 25.60 -0.98
CA GLU A 229 -9.49 26.77 -1.62
C GLU A 229 -8.45 27.48 -0.73
N GLY A 230 -8.12 26.93 0.45
CA GLY A 230 -7.18 27.53 1.40
C GLY A 230 -7.68 28.82 2.07
N LYS A 231 -8.99 29.10 2.00
CA LYS A 231 -9.63 30.23 2.67
C LYS A 231 -9.99 29.88 4.10
N LYS A 232 -10.30 30.91 4.90
CA LYS A 232 -10.77 30.71 6.27
C LYS A 232 -12.10 29.94 6.26
N ALA A 233 -12.12 28.80 6.93
CA ALA A 233 -13.27 27.93 7.08
C ALA A 233 -13.42 27.49 8.54
N ASN A 234 -14.61 27.04 8.92
CA ASN A 234 -14.92 26.57 10.26
C ASN A 234 -15.06 25.05 10.29
N ASN A 235 -14.84 24.45 11.46
CA ASN A 235 -15.20 23.06 11.69
C ASN A 235 -16.72 22.92 11.60
N CYS A 236 -17.17 21.82 10.97
CA CYS A 236 -18.59 21.51 10.85
C CYS A 236 -18.91 20.22 11.63
N LEU A 237 -19.93 20.27 12.46
CA LEU A 237 -20.54 19.12 13.09
C LEU A 237 -21.94 18.93 12.50
N MET A 238 -22.19 17.77 11.91
CA MET A 238 -23.51 17.34 11.49
C MET A 238 -24.10 16.46 12.58
N PHE A 239 -25.29 16.77 13.02
CA PHE A 239 -26.01 15.99 14.03
C PHE A 239 -27.46 15.81 13.58
N GLY A 240 -28.06 14.73 14.01
CA GLY A 240 -29.47 14.41 13.75
C GLY A 240 -30.01 13.52 14.87
N ASP A 241 -31.34 13.38 14.91
CA ASP A 241 -32.04 12.47 15.82
C ASP A 241 -31.91 11.01 15.33
#